data_697d42a4f0bcc44dec41c87f65674878
#
_entry.id   697d42a4f0bcc44dec41c87f65674878
#
_cell.length_a   1.000
_cell.length_b   1.000
_cell.length_c   1.000
_cell.angle_alpha   90.00
_cell.angle_beta   90.00
_cell.angle_gamma   90.00
#
_symmetry.space_group_name_H-M   'P 1'
#
loop_
_entity.id
_entity.type
_entity.pdbx_description
1 polymer ?
#
loop_
_entity_poly.entity_id
_entity_poly.type
_entity_poly.pdbx_seq_one_letter_code
_entity_poly.pdbx_strand_id
1 'polypeptide(L)'
;MTRLAGVVIAAFVLAAAGLPAQTQNPTFSSKVEAVRVDVLVTEDGKPVRGLRAADFEVFDNGVRQTVDFASAEQLPLNVVFTFDLSDSIVGERLANLREAGRAVLDGLLKGDQAAFVAFNDAVLVGPGLTTDAGLVRAAIDRAEPTGNTSLVDAAFAGMMLAEADVGRGLVIVFSDGLDTLSWLRPKAVLDVAKRSDAVVYAVSAGQAGRAEFLGDLAEQTGGRLFKIESTRSLSAVFLEVLEEFRQRYLVSYSPTGVPQEGWHQLTVRVKGRSATVRARPGYVAGQ
;
A
#
# COMPACT_ATOMS: atom_id res chain seq x y z
N MET A 1 -83.48 17.86 56.46
CA MET A 1 -83.75 17.14 55.19
C MET A 1 -82.49 17.01 54.41
N THR A 2 -81.79 15.92 54.61
CA THR A 2 -80.42 15.70 54.07
C THR A 2 -80.42 14.45 53.20
N ARG A 3 -80.18 14.56 51.95
CA ARG A 3 -80.03 13.42 51.02
C ARG A 3 -78.57 13.12 50.84
N LEU A 4 -78.20 11.90 51.25
CA LEU A 4 -76.89 11.30 50.91
C LEU A 4 -76.89 10.84 49.44
N ALA A 5 -75.87 11.25 48.72
CA ALA A 5 -75.55 10.70 47.43
C ALA A 5 -74.38 9.71 47.56
N GLY A 6 -74.64 8.48 47.25
CA GLY A 6 -73.58 7.44 47.25
C GLY A 6 -72.74 7.49 45.98
N VAL A 7 -71.47 7.48 46.14
CA VAL A 7 -70.47 7.38 45.08
C VAL A 7 -70.09 5.89 44.90
N VAL A 8 -70.37 5.36 43.72
CA VAL A 8 -69.91 4.01 43.32
C VAL A 8 -68.55 4.14 42.65
N ILE A 9 -67.50 3.62 43.24
CA ILE A 9 -66.17 3.53 42.65
C ILE A 9 -66.06 2.21 41.87
N ALA A 10 -66.05 2.28 40.56
CA ALA A 10 -65.75 1.12 39.70
C ALA A 10 -64.21 0.98 39.56
N ALA A 11 -63.68 -0.13 40.09
CA ALA A 11 -62.26 -0.47 39.95
C ALA A 11 -62.03 -1.15 38.57
N PHE A 12 -61.29 -0.46 37.71
CA PHE A 12 -60.82 -1.03 36.46
C PHE A 12 -59.49 -1.78 36.72
N VAL A 13 -59.54 -3.10 36.60
CA VAL A 13 -58.34 -3.95 36.61
C VAL A 13 -57.77 -3.98 35.20
N LEU A 14 -56.64 -3.24 35.00
CA LEU A 14 -55.85 -3.37 33.78
C LEU A 14 -55.04 -4.66 33.81
N ALA A 15 -55.43 -5.64 32.99
CA ALA A 15 -54.57 -6.78 32.71
C ALA A 15 -53.44 -6.36 31.75
N ALA A 16 -52.23 -6.22 32.27
CA ALA A 16 -51.02 -6.02 31.48
C ALA A 16 -50.65 -7.34 30.81
N ALA A 17 -51.02 -7.49 29.52
CA ALA A 17 -50.51 -8.58 28.69
C ALA A 17 -49.03 -8.32 28.43
N GLY A 18 -48.14 -9.08 29.05
CA GLY A 18 -46.71 -9.07 28.80
C GLY A 18 -46.42 -9.54 27.37
N LEU A 19 -46.00 -8.64 26.48
CA LEU A 19 -45.43 -9.00 25.20
C LEU A 19 -44.04 -9.63 25.45
N PRO A 20 -43.74 -10.80 24.84
CA PRO A 20 -42.40 -11.35 24.93
C PRO A 20 -41.41 -10.39 24.25
N ALA A 21 -40.44 -9.87 24.97
CA ALA A 21 -39.33 -9.15 24.44
C ALA A 21 -38.53 -10.11 23.52
N GLN A 22 -38.62 -9.94 22.23
CA GLN A 22 -37.69 -10.56 21.28
C GLN A 22 -36.31 -9.99 21.56
N THR A 23 -35.47 -10.74 22.25
CA THR A 23 -34.03 -10.53 22.29
C THR A 23 -33.49 -10.73 20.87
N GLN A 24 -33.42 -9.67 20.08
CA GLN A 24 -32.60 -9.65 18.87
C GLN A 24 -31.15 -9.78 19.36
N ASN A 25 -30.58 -10.97 19.25
CA ASN A 25 -29.14 -11.13 19.32
C ASN A 25 -28.56 -10.29 18.17
N PRO A 26 -27.71 -9.30 18.46
CA PRO A 26 -27.03 -8.59 17.38
C PRO A 26 -26.19 -9.62 16.62
N THR A 27 -26.61 -9.94 15.41
CA THR A 27 -25.80 -10.70 14.48
C THR A 27 -24.71 -9.74 14.04
N PHE A 28 -23.56 -9.80 14.66
CA PHE A 28 -22.35 -9.18 14.13
C PHE A 28 -22.04 -9.93 12.83
N SER A 29 -22.48 -9.41 11.70
CA SER A 29 -21.91 -9.79 10.44
C SER A 29 -20.48 -9.22 10.45
N SER A 30 -19.50 -10.05 10.69
CA SER A 30 -18.12 -9.73 10.41
C SER A 30 -18.08 -9.37 8.91
N LYS A 31 -17.89 -8.09 8.61
CA LYS A 31 -17.66 -7.64 7.24
C LYS A 31 -16.38 -8.32 6.81
N VAL A 32 -16.47 -9.34 5.97
CA VAL A 32 -15.30 -9.92 5.33
C VAL A 32 -14.71 -8.80 4.49
N GLU A 33 -13.60 -8.26 4.93
CA GLU A 33 -12.91 -7.22 4.21
C GLU A 33 -12.33 -7.81 2.93
N ALA A 34 -12.66 -7.20 1.77
CA ALA A 34 -12.16 -7.69 0.50
C ALA A 34 -10.63 -7.51 0.44
N VAL A 35 -9.94 -8.58 0.10
CA VAL A 35 -8.48 -8.55 -0.12
C VAL A 35 -8.20 -7.93 -1.47
N ARG A 36 -7.35 -6.90 -1.49
CA ARG A 36 -6.88 -6.22 -2.69
C ARG A 36 -5.44 -6.60 -2.98
N VAL A 37 -5.14 -6.88 -4.23
CA VAL A 37 -3.81 -7.28 -4.67
C VAL A 37 -3.44 -6.55 -5.95
N ASP A 38 -2.33 -5.84 -5.95
CA ASP A 38 -1.73 -5.23 -7.14
C ASP A 38 -0.93 -6.29 -7.92
N VAL A 39 -1.37 -6.59 -9.13
CA VAL A 39 -0.85 -7.70 -9.94
C VAL A 39 -0.27 -7.20 -11.26
N LEU A 40 1.02 -7.38 -11.46
CA LEU A 40 1.66 -7.21 -12.76
C LEU A 40 1.64 -8.53 -13.52
N VAL A 41 1.17 -8.49 -14.75
CA VAL A 41 1.19 -9.65 -15.65
C VAL A 41 2.01 -9.32 -16.90
N THR A 42 3.02 -10.11 -17.18
CA THR A 42 3.89 -9.93 -18.36
C THR A 42 4.05 -11.22 -19.16
N GLU A 43 4.12 -11.09 -20.48
CA GLU A 43 4.57 -12.14 -21.41
C GLU A 43 5.75 -11.59 -22.20
N ASP A 44 6.84 -12.32 -22.27
CA ASP A 44 8.11 -11.89 -22.92
C ASP A 44 8.56 -10.49 -22.46
N GLY A 45 8.38 -10.18 -21.16
CA GLY A 45 8.73 -8.91 -20.56
C GLY A 45 7.78 -7.75 -20.89
N LYS A 46 6.71 -8.00 -21.66
CA LYS A 46 5.72 -6.96 -22.00
C LYS A 46 4.45 -7.14 -21.18
N PRO A 47 3.85 -6.05 -20.68
CA PRO A 47 2.60 -6.13 -19.94
C PRO A 47 1.46 -6.68 -20.78
N VAL A 48 0.72 -7.62 -20.21
CA VAL A 48 -0.50 -8.18 -20.79
C VAL A 48 -1.67 -7.27 -20.44
N ARG A 49 -2.42 -6.83 -21.45
CA ARG A 49 -3.59 -5.96 -21.29
C ARG A 49 -4.88 -6.69 -21.55
N GLY A 50 -5.99 -6.14 -21.06
CA GLY A 50 -7.36 -6.60 -21.37
C GLY A 50 -7.79 -7.83 -20.57
N LEU A 51 -7.08 -8.22 -19.52
CA LEU A 51 -7.51 -9.30 -18.62
C LEU A 51 -8.69 -8.85 -17.77
N ARG A 52 -9.63 -9.78 -17.53
CA ARG A 52 -10.81 -9.60 -16.70
C ARG A 52 -10.75 -10.51 -15.49
N ALA A 53 -11.61 -10.31 -14.50
CA ALA A 53 -11.68 -11.14 -13.30
C ALA A 53 -11.69 -12.66 -13.59
N ALA A 54 -12.40 -13.07 -14.64
CA ALA A 54 -12.50 -14.47 -15.05
C ALA A 54 -11.18 -15.08 -15.55
N ASP A 55 -10.21 -14.24 -15.97
CA ASP A 55 -8.91 -14.68 -16.48
C ASP A 55 -7.91 -14.98 -15.36
N PHE A 56 -8.17 -14.46 -14.16
CA PHE A 56 -7.30 -14.68 -13.00
C PHE A 56 -7.69 -15.94 -12.21
N GLU A 57 -6.70 -16.58 -11.65
CA GLU A 57 -6.82 -17.61 -10.62
C GLU A 57 -6.06 -17.15 -9.39
N VAL A 58 -6.78 -16.94 -8.30
CA VAL A 58 -6.22 -16.57 -7.00
C VAL A 58 -6.38 -17.75 -6.06
N PHE A 59 -5.31 -18.11 -5.38
CA PHE A 59 -5.29 -19.11 -4.31
C PHE A 59 -4.82 -18.44 -3.03
N ASP A 60 -5.60 -18.61 -1.98
CA ASP A 60 -5.31 -18.14 -0.64
C ASP A 60 -5.11 -19.36 0.26
N ASN A 61 -3.93 -19.52 0.84
CA ASN A 61 -3.54 -20.74 1.55
C ASN A 61 -3.83 -22.03 0.76
N GLY A 62 -3.68 -21.96 -0.56
CA GLY A 62 -3.96 -23.09 -1.46
C GLY A 62 -5.45 -23.27 -1.81
N VAL A 63 -6.37 -22.56 -1.17
CA VAL A 63 -7.80 -22.56 -1.47
C VAL A 63 -8.10 -21.59 -2.60
N ARG A 64 -8.71 -22.10 -3.68
CA ARG A 64 -9.07 -21.26 -4.82
C ARG A 64 -10.16 -20.26 -4.42
N GLN A 65 -9.94 -18.99 -4.73
CA GLN A 65 -10.86 -17.91 -4.46
C GLN A 65 -11.59 -17.46 -5.73
N THR A 66 -12.81 -16.94 -5.54
CA THR A 66 -13.54 -16.26 -6.63
C THR A 66 -13.05 -14.83 -6.71
N VAL A 67 -12.54 -14.43 -7.88
CA VAL A 67 -12.12 -13.04 -8.12
C VAL A 67 -13.37 -12.21 -8.39
N ASP A 68 -13.67 -11.27 -7.51
CA ASP A 68 -14.84 -10.39 -7.59
C ASP A 68 -14.62 -9.25 -8.60
N PHE A 69 -13.37 -8.75 -8.65
CA PHE A 69 -13.00 -7.61 -9.48
C PHE A 69 -11.56 -7.75 -9.98
N ALA A 70 -11.32 -7.35 -11.23
CA ALA A 70 -9.99 -7.11 -11.77
C ALA A 70 -10.06 -5.99 -12.80
N SER A 71 -9.26 -4.96 -12.61
CA SER A 71 -9.16 -3.84 -13.55
C SER A 71 -7.73 -3.30 -13.60
N ALA A 72 -7.30 -2.94 -14.80
CA ALA A 72 -6.11 -2.14 -15.05
C ALA A 72 -6.47 -0.67 -15.34
N GLU A 73 -7.71 -0.25 -15.04
CA GLU A 73 -8.08 1.15 -15.14
C GLU A 73 -7.19 2.03 -14.27
N GLN A 74 -6.94 3.23 -14.75
CA GLN A 74 -6.06 4.18 -14.07
C GLN A 74 -6.78 4.75 -12.84
N LEU A 75 -6.70 4.02 -11.72
CA LEU A 75 -7.04 4.58 -10.42
C LEU A 75 -5.97 5.59 -10.01
N PRO A 76 -6.36 6.67 -9.30
CA PRO A 76 -5.39 7.64 -8.80
C PRO A 76 -4.28 6.97 -7.99
N LEU A 77 -3.06 7.45 -8.16
CA LEU A 77 -1.88 6.97 -7.46
C LEU A 77 -1.53 7.89 -6.29
N ASN A 78 -1.06 7.28 -5.20
CA ASN A 78 -0.38 7.96 -4.11
C ASN A 78 1.12 7.63 -4.24
N VAL A 79 1.90 8.51 -4.85
CA VAL A 79 3.33 8.30 -5.12
C VAL A 79 4.15 8.93 -3.99
N VAL A 80 4.85 8.12 -3.22
CA VAL A 80 5.73 8.60 -2.15
C VAL A 80 7.19 8.41 -2.56
N PHE A 81 7.89 9.51 -2.71
CA PHE A 81 9.33 9.51 -2.88
C PHE A 81 10.01 9.38 -1.51
N THR A 82 10.86 8.39 -1.35
CA THR A 82 11.62 8.15 -0.13
C THR A 82 13.11 8.16 -0.48
N PHE A 83 13.77 9.31 -0.30
CA PHE A 83 15.10 9.56 -0.82
C PHE A 83 16.17 9.61 0.27
N ASP A 84 17.20 8.80 0.07
CA ASP A 84 18.44 8.89 0.81
C ASP A 84 19.13 10.23 0.52
N LEU A 85 19.38 10.99 1.58
CA LEU A 85 20.11 12.24 1.57
C LEU A 85 21.27 12.19 2.57
N SER A 86 21.93 11.03 2.68
CA SER A 86 23.17 10.88 3.43
C SER A 86 24.36 11.56 2.71
N ASP A 87 25.49 11.69 3.41
CA ASP A 87 26.69 12.35 2.92
C ASP A 87 27.23 11.79 1.59
N SER A 88 26.85 10.56 1.22
CA SER A 88 27.24 9.95 -0.06
C SER A 88 26.50 10.52 -1.28
N ILE A 89 25.34 11.17 -1.08
CA ILE A 89 24.45 11.66 -2.15
C ILE A 89 24.77 13.14 -2.47
N VAL A 90 25.97 13.41 -2.93
CA VAL A 90 26.41 14.78 -3.26
C VAL A 90 26.70 14.95 -4.75
N GLY A 91 26.76 16.20 -5.20
CA GLY A 91 27.15 16.56 -6.56
C GLY A 91 26.24 15.96 -7.63
N GLU A 92 26.81 15.21 -8.57
CA GLU A 92 26.09 14.59 -9.69
C GLU A 92 25.01 13.61 -9.21
N ARG A 93 25.26 12.87 -8.12
CA ARG A 93 24.28 11.92 -7.58
C ARG A 93 23.00 12.62 -7.13
N LEU A 94 23.13 13.73 -6.40
CA LEU A 94 22.00 14.54 -5.95
C LEU A 94 21.26 15.16 -7.14
N ALA A 95 22.02 15.69 -8.13
CA ALA A 95 21.41 16.26 -9.33
C ALA A 95 20.57 15.23 -10.09
N ASN A 96 21.10 14.01 -10.28
CA ASN A 96 20.40 12.92 -10.95
C ASN A 96 19.17 12.45 -10.15
N LEU A 97 19.26 12.41 -8.83
CA LEU A 97 18.14 12.02 -7.96
C LEU A 97 16.99 13.04 -8.02
N ARG A 98 17.32 14.35 -7.97
CA ARG A 98 16.35 15.43 -8.14
C ARG A 98 15.69 15.38 -9.52
N GLU A 99 16.47 15.15 -10.58
CA GLU A 99 15.96 15.01 -11.95
C GLU A 99 15.00 13.81 -12.06
N ALA A 100 15.35 12.66 -11.50
CA ALA A 100 14.49 11.47 -11.48
C ALA A 100 13.16 11.72 -10.75
N GLY A 101 13.19 12.39 -9.61
CA GLY A 101 11.98 12.78 -8.91
C GLY A 101 11.09 13.72 -9.72
N ARG A 102 11.69 14.73 -10.39
CA ARG A 102 10.97 15.64 -11.28
C ARG A 102 10.35 14.92 -12.47
N ALA A 103 11.07 13.99 -13.08
CA ALA A 103 10.55 13.21 -14.21
C ALA A 103 9.30 12.42 -13.86
N VAL A 104 9.24 11.80 -12.67
CA VAL A 104 8.04 11.13 -12.18
C VAL A 104 6.92 12.12 -11.91
N LEU A 105 7.20 13.28 -11.27
CA LEU A 105 6.18 14.31 -11.03
C LEU A 105 5.56 14.82 -12.33
N ASP A 106 6.37 14.97 -13.40
CA ASP A 106 5.88 15.36 -14.73
C ASP A 106 5.05 14.28 -15.39
N GLY A 107 5.24 13.01 -15.03
CA GLY A 107 4.46 11.86 -15.50
C GLY A 107 3.17 11.59 -14.71
N LEU A 108 2.86 12.37 -13.66
CA LEU A 108 1.63 12.20 -12.90
C LEU A 108 0.41 12.65 -13.69
N LEU A 109 -0.70 11.92 -13.50
CA LEU A 109 -1.97 12.22 -14.14
C LEU A 109 -2.87 13.01 -13.20
N LYS A 110 -3.94 13.57 -13.77
CA LYS A 110 -4.94 14.28 -12.96
C LYS A 110 -5.57 13.35 -11.93
N GLY A 111 -5.51 13.76 -10.68
CA GLY A 111 -6.00 12.99 -9.53
C GLY A 111 -4.92 12.22 -8.80
N ASP A 112 -3.74 12.00 -9.40
CA ASP A 112 -2.60 11.44 -8.67
C ASP A 112 -2.13 12.42 -7.61
N GLN A 113 -1.65 11.86 -6.51
CA GLN A 113 -1.03 12.60 -5.42
C GLN A 113 0.44 12.20 -5.30
N ALA A 114 1.25 13.13 -4.83
CA ALA A 114 2.64 12.85 -4.50
C ALA A 114 2.96 13.33 -3.08
N ALA A 115 3.94 12.68 -2.46
CA ALA A 115 4.50 13.05 -1.17
C ALA A 115 6.02 12.84 -1.18
N PHE A 116 6.71 13.44 -0.23
CA PHE A 116 8.15 13.35 -0.13
C PHE A 116 8.62 13.03 1.28
N VAL A 117 9.45 12.01 1.40
CA VAL A 117 10.19 11.63 2.60
C VAL A 117 11.68 11.70 2.26
N ALA A 118 12.41 12.53 2.97
CA ALA A 118 13.86 12.56 2.94
C ALA A 118 14.40 11.84 4.16
N PHE A 119 15.54 11.19 4.04
CA PHE A 119 16.19 10.58 5.19
C PHE A 119 17.71 10.69 5.16
N ASN A 120 18.25 10.91 6.32
CA ASN A 120 19.66 10.91 6.66
C ASN A 120 19.83 10.42 8.11
N ASP A 121 20.37 11.23 9.02
CA ASP A 121 20.36 10.95 10.48
C ASP A 121 18.93 10.93 11.06
N ALA A 122 17.98 11.51 10.35
CA ALA A 122 16.57 11.57 10.72
C ALA A 122 15.67 11.32 9.51
N VAL A 123 14.43 10.93 9.77
CA VAL A 123 13.38 10.86 8.75
C VAL A 123 12.63 12.18 8.74
N LEU A 124 12.64 12.87 7.61
CA LEU A 124 12.01 14.15 7.39
C LEU A 124 10.83 13.97 6.43
N VAL A 125 9.62 14.04 6.95
CA VAL A 125 8.42 14.04 6.13
C VAL A 125 8.21 15.47 5.60
N GLY A 126 8.31 15.62 4.28
CA GLY A 126 8.07 16.87 3.56
C GLY A 126 6.57 17.11 3.36
N PRO A 127 6.12 17.63 2.21
CA PRO A 127 4.70 17.66 1.88
C PRO A 127 4.11 16.25 1.98
N GLY A 128 2.98 16.11 2.70
CA GLY A 128 2.16 14.92 2.66
C GLY A 128 1.54 14.74 1.28
N LEU A 129 0.67 13.74 1.13
CA LEU A 129 -0.02 13.48 -0.14
C LEU A 129 -0.76 14.73 -0.62
N THR A 130 -0.43 15.16 -1.83
CA THR A 130 -1.00 16.36 -2.45
C THR A 130 -1.05 16.21 -3.97
N THR A 131 -2.07 16.79 -4.60
CA THR A 131 -2.16 16.93 -6.05
C THR A 131 -1.31 18.10 -6.60
N ASP A 132 -0.76 18.94 -5.71
CA ASP A 132 0.16 20.02 -6.09
C ASP A 132 1.59 19.50 -6.21
N ALA A 133 1.94 19.01 -7.39
CA ALA A 133 3.29 18.53 -7.71
C ALA A 133 4.36 19.62 -7.51
N GLY A 134 4.01 20.89 -7.55
CA GLY A 134 4.92 22.01 -7.33
C GLY A 134 5.48 22.06 -5.91
N LEU A 135 4.64 21.73 -4.90
CA LEU A 135 5.07 21.64 -3.50
C LEU A 135 6.10 20.53 -3.30
N VAL A 136 5.83 19.35 -3.88
CA VAL A 136 6.74 18.18 -3.78
C VAL A 136 8.04 18.45 -4.52
N ARG A 137 7.98 19.03 -5.74
CA ARG A 137 9.15 19.46 -6.50
C ARG A 137 10.03 20.41 -5.70
N ALA A 138 9.43 21.44 -5.11
CA ALA A 138 10.16 22.41 -4.31
C ALA A 138 10.80 21.78 -3.05
N ALA A 139 10.20 20.74 -2.47
CA ALA A 139 10.79 20.01 -1.37
C ALA A 139 12.01 19.17 -1.81
N ILE A 140 11.88 18.43 -2.92
CA ILE A 140 12.99 17.68 -3.54
C ILE A 140 14.16 18.60 -3.90
N ASP A 141 13.88 19.80 -4.46
CA ASP A 141 14.90 20.73 -4.90
C ASP A 141 15.68 21.38 -3.74
N ARG A 142 15.01 21.57 -2.60
CA ARG A 142 15.61 22.17 -1.39
C ARG A 142 16.29 21.18 -0.47
N ALA A 143 16.03 19.89 -0.66
CA ALA A 143 16.59 18.87 0.20
C ALA A 143 18.11 18.76 0.02
N GLU A 144 18.87 18.89 1.11
CA GLU A 144 20.33 18.86 1.13
C GLU A 144 20.84 17.61 1.84
N PRO A 145 21.88 16.95 1.28
CA PRO A 145 22.46 15.76 1.87
C PRO A 145 23.32 16.09 3.09
N THR A 146 23.21 15.26 4.11
CA THR A 146 24.03 15.34 5.33
C THR A 146 23.92 14.04 6.12
N GLY A 147 24.96 13.69 6.87
CA GLY A 147 24.94 12.65 7.90
C GLY A 147 24.85 11.21 7.37
N ASN A 148 24.25 10.34 8.17
CA ASN A 148 24.18 8.89 7.97
C ASN A 148 22.87 8.46 7.28
N THR A 149 22.41 7.22 7.51
CA THR A 149 21.32 6.62 6.74
C THR A 149 20.30 5.92 7.67
N SER A 150 19.09 6.46 7.78
CA SER A 150 17.94 5.88 8.53
C SER A 150 16.96 5.22 7.56
N LEU A 151 17.43 4.25 6.76
CA LEU A 151 16.70 3.64 5.64
C LEU A 151 15.45 2.88 6.09
N VAL A 152 15.56 2.08 7.16
CA VAL A 152 14.46 1.21 7.63
C VAL A 152 13.30 2.06 8.16
N ASP A 153 13.61 3.12 8.93
CA ASP A 153 12.62 4.07 9.46
C ASP A 153 11.93 4.84 8.33
N ALA A 154 12.70 5.27 7.33
CA ALA A 154 12.18 6.00 6.18
C ALA A 154 11.27 5.14 5.29
N ALA A 155 11.64 3.88 5.07
CA ALA A 155 10.81 2.94 4.33
C ALA A 155 9.45 2.72 5.03
N PHE A 156 9.45 2.57 6.35
CA PHE A 156 8.24 2.51 7.15
C PHE A 156 7.38 3.77 6.98
N ALA A 157 7.97 4.96 7.14
CA ALA A 157 7.26 6.23 6.98
C ALA A 157 6.66 6.38 5.57
N GLY A 158 7.42 5.99 4.54
CA GLY A 158 6.95 6.01 3.15
C GLY A 158 5.73 5.12 2.92
N MET A 159 5.71 3.90 3.45
CA MET A 159 4.55 3.01 3.35
C MET A 159 3.32 3.59 4.05
N MET A 160 3.48 4.08 5.30
CA MET A 160 2.36 4.68 6.04
C MET A 160 1.78 5.88 5.32
N LEU A 161 2.64 6.70 4.70
CA LEU A 161 2.20 7.88 3.97
C LEU A 161 1.49 7.51 2.66
N ALA A 162 1.90 6.45 1.97
CA ALA A 162 1.27 6.00 0.74
C ALA A 162 -0.19 5.51 0.95
N GLU A 163 -0.52 5.10 2.17
CA GLU A 163 -1.85 4.61 2.56
C GLU A 163 -2.70 5.66 3.30
N ALA A 164 -2.18 6.88 3.45
CA ALA A 164 -2.87 7.92 4.22
C ALA A 164 -4.13 8.48 3.54
N ASP A 165 -4.34 8.20 2.26
CA ASP A 165 -5.53 8.63 1.51
C ASP A 165 -5.96 7.57 0.51
N VAL A 166 -7.17 7.74 -0.04
CA VAL A 166 -7.73 6.84 -1.07
C VAL A 166 -6.89 6.94 -2.35
N GLY A 167 -6.40 5.80 -2.80
CA GLY A 167 -5.54 5.69 -3.97
C GLY A 167 -4.74 4.40 -3.94
N ARG A 168 -3.97 4.15 -5.01
CA ARG A 168 -3.03 3.02 -5.03
C ARG A 168 -1.66 3.52 -4.58
N GLY A 169 -1.19 2.99 -3.46
CA GLY A 169 0.10 3.38 -2.86
C GLY A 169 1.30 2.86 -3.67
N LEU A 170 2.12 3.78 -4.18
CA LEU A 170 3.41 3.51 -4.79
C LEU A 170 4.51 4.19 -3.97
N VAL A 171 5.40 3.43 -3.38
CA VAL A 171 6.58 3.97 -2.69
C VAL A 171 7.82 3.72 -3.55
N ILE A 172 8.55 4.79 -3.88
CA ILE A 172 9.82 4.72 -4.60
C ILE A 172 10.93 5.04 -3.60
N VAL A 173 11.65 4.01 -3.17
CA VAL A 173 12.78 4.16 -2.23
C VAL A 173 14.08 4.18 -3.01
N PHE A 174 14.88 5.20 -2.80
CA PHE A 174 16.24 5.27 -3.32
C PHE A 174 17.26 5.32 -2.18
N SER A 175 18.27 4.45 -2.24
CA SER A 175 19.43 4.50 -1.33
C SER A 175 20.68 3.92 -2.02
N ASP A 176 21.85 4.46 -1.70
CA ASP A 176 23.14 3.92 -2.12
C ASP A 176 23.93 3.27 -0.97
N GLY A 177 23.36 3.26 0.24
CA GLY A 177 24.01 2.85 1.46
C GLY A 177 23.33 1.71 2.22
N LEU A 178 23.99 1.36 3.33
CA LEU A 178 23.44 0.50 4.37
C LEU A 178 22.68 1.36 5.38
N ASP A 179 21.65 0.80 5.97
CA ASP A 179 21.04 1.36 7.17
C ASP A 179 22.06 1.42 8.31
N THR A 180 22.22 2.57 8.92
CA THR A 180 23.22 2.81 9.98
C THR A 180 22.62 3.40 11.25
N LEU A 181 21.43 4.00 11.19
CA LEU A 181 20.86 4.77 12.29
C LEU A 181 19.37 4.49 12.58
N SER A 182 18.71 3.61 11.86
CA SER A 182 17.28 3.35 12.11
C SER A 182 17.04 2.82 13.52
N TRP A 183 15.96 3.26 14.13
CA TRP A 183 15.44 2.77 15.40
C TRP A 183 14.65 1.49 15.23
N LEU A 184 13.92 1.39 14.11
CA LEU A 184 13.15 0.20 13.77
C LEU A 184 14.08 -0.91 13.28
N ARG A 185 13.72 -2.14 13.63
CA ARG A 185 14.43 -3.30 13.12
C ARG A 185 13.87 -3.68 11.74
N PRO A 186 14.71 -4.11 10.78
CA PRO A 186 14.26 -4.55 9.46
C PRO A 186 13.07 -5.52 9.52
N LYS A 187 13.16 -6.55 10.38
CA LYS A 187 12.09 -7.53 10.57
C LYS A 187 10.75 -6.90 10.95
N ALA A 188 10.74 -5.89 11.83
CA ALA A 188 9.51 -5.24 12.27
C ALA A 188 8.83 -4.50 11.09
N VAL A 189 9.62 -3.83 10.25
CA VAL A 189 9.11 -3.14 9.06
C VAL A 189 8.63 -4.13 8.00
N LEU A 190 9.32 -5.25 7.80
CA LEU A 190 8.87 -6.32 6.92
C LEU A 190 7.55 -6.97 7.41
N ASP A 191 7.36 -7.09 8.73
CA ASP A 191 6.10 -7.59 9.29
C ASP A 191 4.94 -6.58 9.10
N VAL A 192 5.22 -5.27 9.09
CA VAL A 192 4.24 -4.24 8.70
C VAL A 192 3.95 -4.31 7.20
N ALA A 193 4.97 -4.48 6.36
CA ALA A 193 4.82 -4.58 4.91
C ALA A 193 3.85 -5.70 4.48
N LYS A 194 3.78 -6.81 5.23
CA LYS A 194 2.82 -7.90 5.00
C LYS A 194 1.35 -7.50 5.19
N ARG A 195 1.10 -6.38 5.85
CA ARG A 195 -0.23 -5.83 6.12
C ARG A 195 -0.57 -4.63 5.25
N SER A 196 0.45 -4.05 4.63
CA SER A 196 0.34 -2.88 3.78
C SER A 196 -0.19 -3.25 2.40
N ASP A 197 -1.05 -2.40 1.85
CA ASP A 197 -1.48 -2.46 0.46
C ASP A 197 -0.54 -1.62 -0.46
N ALA A 198 0.38 -0.85 0.10
CA ALA A 198 1.37 -0.09 -0.66
C ALA A 198 2.38 -1.03 -1.34
N VAL A 199 2.71 -0.73 -2.58
CA VAL A 199 3.75 -1.45 -3.33
C VAL A 199 5.04 -0.66 -3.30
N VAL A 200 6.11 -1.28 -2.81
CA VAL A 200 7.43 -0.64 -2.71
C VAL A 200 8.30 -1.04 -3.88
N TYR A 201 8.77 -0.05 -4.61
CA TYR A 201 9.86 -0.19 -5.57
C TYR A 201 11.12 0.41 -4.99
N ALA A 202 12.16 -0.38 -4.92
CA ALA A 202 13.44 0.05 -4.39
C ALA A 202 14.46 0.22 -5.52
N VAL A 203 15.26 1.27 -5.43
CA VAL A 203 16.37 1.52 -6.34
C VAL A 203 17.64 1.66 -5.51
N SER A 204 18.58 0.75 -5.72
CA SER A 204 19.86 0.74 -5.00
C SER A 204 21.01 1.05 -5.94
N ALA A 205 21.79 2.10 -5.60
CA ALA A 205 22.98 2.51 -6.31
C ALA A 205 24.21 2.17 -5.47
N GLY A 206 24.65 0.91 -5.45
CA GLY A 206 25.76 0.52 -4.60
C GLY A 206 26.26 -0.90 -4.84
N GLN A 207 27.22 -1.34 -3.99
CA GLN A 207 27.79 -2.68 -4.11
C GLN A 207 26.74 -3.77 -3.82
N ALA A 208 26.86 -4.89 -4.52
CA ALA A 208 26.06 -6.09 -4.27
C ALA A 208 26.17 -6.53 -2.78
N GLY A 209 25.02 -6.82 -2.15
CA GLY A 209 24.93 -7.23 -0.76
C GLY A 209 24.41 -6.16 0.23
N ARG A 210 24.37 -4.89 -0.18
CA ARG A 210 23.88 -3.80 0.68
C ARG A 210 22.35 -3.57 0.61
N ALA A 211 21.66 -4.25 -0.29
CA ALA A 211 20.26 -4.00 -0.59
C ALA A 211 19.33 -5.16 -0.15
N GLU A 212 19.74 -6.02 0.82
CA GLU A 212 18.94 -7.17 1.26
C GLU A 212 17.58 -6.72 1.80
N PHE A 213 17.56 -5.80 2.76
CA PHE A 213 16.31 -5.25 3.30
C PHE A 213 15.40 -4.66 2.23
N LEU A 214 15.96 -3.89 1.28
CA LEU A 214 15.19 -3.30 0.18
C LEU A 214 14.64 -4.37 -0.77
N GLY A 215 15.39 -5.45 -0.99
CA GLY A 215 14.95 -6.59 -1.78
C GLY A 215 13.77 -7.30 -1.12
N ASP A 216 13.90 -7.63 0.16
CA ASP A 216 12.86 -8.29 0.95
C ASP A 216 11.60 -7.41 1.04
N LEU A 217 11.77 -6.10 1.26
CA LEU A 217 10.65 -5.16 1.34
C LEU A 217 9.89 -5.07 0.01
N ALA A 218 10.61 -4.94 -1.10
CA ALA A 218 10.00 -4.91 -2.43
C ALA A 218 9.28 -6.23 -2.73
N GLU A 219 9.86 -7.38 -2.39
CA GLU A 219 9.23 -8.69 -2.59
C GLU A 219 7.96 -8.84 -1.75
N GLN A 220 8.01 -8.50 -0.44
CA GLN A 220 6.86 -8.62 0.46
C GLN A 220 5.67 -7.76 0.02
N THR A 221 5.91 -6.63 -0.64
CA THR A 221 4.88 -5.71 -1.14
C THR A 221 4.50 -5.97 -2.61
N GLY A 222 5.13 -6.94 -3.27
CA GLY A 222 4.89 -7.26 -4.68
C GLY A 222 5.55 -6.29 -5.66
N GLY A 223 6.44 -5.43 -5.21
CA GLY A 223 7.25 -4.55 -6.05
C GLY A 223 8.53 -5.18 -6.57
N ARG A 224 9.56 -4.37 -6.82
CA ARG A 224 10.84 -4.83 -7.39
C ARG A 224 12.01 -3.99 -6.89
N LEU A 225 13.17 -4.64 -6.69
CA LEU A 225 14.43 -3.98 -6.47
C LEU A 225 15.17 -3.80 -7.81
N PHE A 226 15.51 -2.55 -8.12
CA PHE A 226 16.42 -2.17 -9.19
C PHE A 226 17.82 -1.94 -8.62
N LYS A 227 18.81 -2.64 -9.15
CA LYS A 227 20.22 -2.40 -8.83
C LYS A 227 20.84 -1.66 -10.00
N ILE A 228 21.34 -0.46 -9.73
CA ILE A 228 21.94 0.40 -10.76
C ILE A 228 23.43 0.63 -10.46
N GLU A 229 24.24 0.69 -11.50
CA GLU A 229 25.68 0.97 -11.39
C GLU A 229 25.95 2.47 -11.28
N SER A 230 25.07 3.29 -11.86
CA SER A 230 25.21 4.74 -11.90
C SER A 230 23.88 5.45 -11.72
N THR A 231 23.89 6.55 -10.95
CA THR A 231 22.70 7.41 -10.77
C THR A 231 22.24 8.10 -12.05
N ARG A 232 23.04 8.09 -13.13
CA ARG A 232 22.63 8.59 -14.45
C ARG A 232 21.43 7.88 -15.04
N SER A 233 21.18 6.64 -14.63
CA SER A 233 20.01 5.87 -15.07
C SER A 233 18.76 6.10 -14.23
N LEU A 234 18.82 6.88 -13.13
CA LEU A 234 17.72 7.05 -12.18
C LEU A 234 16.43 7.52 -12.83
N SER A 235 16.50 8.55 -13.69
CA SER A 235 15.29 9.07 -14.35
C SER A 235 14.60 8.00 -15.20
N ALA A 236 15.37 7.21 -15.94
CA ALA A 236 14.82 6.13 -16.75
C ALA A 236 14.19 5.02 -15.87
N VAL A 237 14.88 4.63 -14.78
CA VAL A 237 14.40 3.61 -13.84
C VAL A 237 13.13 4.09 -13.10
N PHE A 238 13.09 5.35 -12.65
CA PHE A 238 11.92 5.88 -11.95
C PHE A 238 10.68 5.97 -12.87
N LEU A 239 10.89 6.35 -14.14
CA LEU A 239 9.82 6.32 -15.13
C LEU A 239 9.38 4.90 -15.45
N GLU A 240 10.32 3.93 -15.55
CA GLU A 240 9.98 2.50 -15.69
C GLU A 240 9.12 2.03 -14.52
N VAL A 241 9.45 2.42 -13.28
CA VAL A 241 8.65 2.10 -12.08
C VAL A 241 7.23 2.67 -12.21
N LEU A 242 7.09 3.94 -12.56
CA LEU A 242 5.78 4.59 -12.71
C LEU A 242 4.93 3.88 -13.78
N GLU A 243 5.52 3.61 -14.94
CA GLU A 243 4.88 2.90 -16.04
C GLU A 243 4.50 1.47 -15.65
N GLU A 244 5.41 0.70 -15.05
CA GLU A 244 5.14 -0.66 -14.59
C GLU A 244 4.00 -0.69 -13.59
N PHE A 245 3.99 0.26 -12.62
CA PHE A 245 2.94 0.32 -11.61
C PHE A 245 1.57 0.67 -12.20
N ARG A 246 1.50 1.58 -13.16
CA ARG A 246 0.26 1.94 -13.87
C ARG A 246 -0.35 0.76 -14.66
N GLN A 247 0.47 -0.20 -15.05
CA GLN A 247 0.04 -1.35 -15.85
C GLN A 247 -0.42 -2.53 -15.00
N ARG A 248 -0.34 -2.43 -13.67
CA ARG A 248 -0.82 -3.46 -12.76
C ARG A 248 -2.34 -3.49 -12.71
N TYR A 249 -2.87 -4.68 -12.61
CA TYR A 249 -4.28 -4.91 -12.29
C TYR A 249 -4.49 -4.78 -10.80
N LEU A 250 -5.52 -4.06 -10.39
CA LEU A 250 -6.07 -4.20 -9.06
C LEU A 250 -7.03 -5.39 -9.09
N VAL A 251 -6.67 -6.47 -8.41
CA VAL A 251 -7.48 -7.68 -8.27
C VAL A 251 -8.06 -7.70 -6.86
N SER A 252 -9.36 -8.00 -6.72
CA SER A 252 -9.95 -8.19 -5.41
C SER A 252 -10.81 -9.44 -5.32
N TYR A 253 -10.89 -10.01 -4.11
CA TYR A 253 -11.72 -11.15 -3.78
C TYR A 253 -12.14 -11.09 -2.31
N SER A 254 -13.28 -11.72 -1.98
CA SER A 254 -13.73 -11.91 -0.60
C SER A 254 -13.25 -13.29 -0.14
N PRO A 255 -12.37 -13.40 0.89
CA PRO A 255 -11.81 -14.67 1.33
C PRO A 255 -12.90 -15.66 1.78
N THR A 256 -12.83 -16.89 1.25
CA THR A 256 -13.76 -17.97 1.60
C THR A 256 -13.01 -19.27 1.84
N GLY A 257 -13.40 -20.03 2.87
CA GLY A 257 -12.80 -21.34 3.16
C GLY A 257 -11.36 -21.29 3.68
N VAL A 258 -10.92 -20.13 4.16
CA VAL A 258 -9.60 -19.90 4.75
C VAL A 258 -9.75 -19.33 6.18
N PRO A 259 -8.72 -19.40 7.03
CA PRO A 259 -8.73 -18.76 8.35
C PRO A 259 -9.07 -17.29 8.26
N GLN A 260 -9.65 -16.72 9.32
CA GLN A 260 -9.96 -15.27 9.38
C GLN A 260 -8.80 -14.45 9.92
N GLU A 261 -7.78 -15.08 10.47
CA GLU A 261 -6.64 -14.43 11.12
C GLU A 261 -5.32 -15.08 10.70
N GLY A 262 -4.25 -14.31 10.80
CA GLY A 262 -2.89 -14.75 10.58
C GLY A 262 -2.38 -14.55 9.16
N TRP A 263 -1.26 -15.19 8.86
CA TRP A 263 -0.63 -15.10 7.55
C TRP A 263 -1.34 -15.93 6.50
N HIS A 264 -1.66 -15.31 5.38
CA HIS A 264 -2.26 -15.91 4.19
C HIS A 264 -1.27 -15.89 3.04
N GLN A 265 -0.88 -17.06 2.57
CA GLN A 265 -0.06 -17.19 1.38
C GLN A 265 -0.90 -17.00 0.13
N LEU A 266 -0.51 -16.07 -0.74
CA LEU A 266 -1.18 -15.81 -2.00
C LEU A 266 -0.43 -16.43 -3.19
N THR A 267 -1.19 -16.99 -4.12
CA THR A 267 -0.70 -17.34 -5.45
C THR A 267 -1.68 -16.80 -6.48
N VAL A 268 -1.17 -15.99 -7.39
CA VAL A 268 -1.97 -15.44 -8.50
C VAL A 268 -1.44 -15.99 -9.81
N ARG A 269 -2.34 -16.47 -10.68
CA ARG A 269 -2.04 -16.99 -12.02
C ARG A 269 -3.02 -16.43 -13.03
N VAL A 270 -2.67 -16.51 -14.32
CA VAL A 270 -3.56 -16.20 -15.44
C VAL A 270 -3.88 -17.48 -16.18
N LYS A 271 -5.17 -17.73 -16.42
CA LYS A 271 -5.65 -18.95 -17.08
C LYS A 271 -5.17 -19.05 -18.52
N GLY A 272 -4.75 -20.24 -18.91
CA GLY A 272 -4.43 -20.55 -20.31
C GLY A 272 -3.25 -19.77 -20.88
N ARG A 273 -2.41 -19.16 -20.04
CA ARG A 273 -1.24 -18.38 -20.46
C ARG A 273 0.00 -18.77 -19.69
N SER A 274 1.15 -18.72 -20.35
CA SER A 274 2.46 -18.84 -19.72
C SER A 274 3.02 -17.45 -19.38
N ALA A 275 2.25 -16.69 -18.56
CA ALA A 275 2.62 -15.35 -18.18
C ALA A 275 3.41 -15.34 -16.87
N THR A 276 4.35 -14.41 -16.76
CA THR A 276 4.99 -14.07 -15.48
C THR A 276 4.06 -13.16 -14.70
N VAL A 277 3.74 -13.56 -13.47
CA VAL A 277 2.87 -12.79 -12.57
C VAL A 277 3.69 -12.32 -11.38
N ARG A 278 3.62 -11.02 -11.08
CA ARG A 278 4.22 -10.42 -9.89
C ARG A 278 3.13 -9.78 -9.03
N ALA A 279 3.05 -10.22 -7.78
CA ALA A 279 2.14 -9.73 -6.77
C ALA A 279 2.78 -9.95 -5.39
N ARG A 280 2.23 -9.38 -4.33
CA ARG A 280 2.67 -9.71 -2.97
C ARG A 280 2.49 -11.21 -2.70
N PRO A 281 3.42 -11.85 -1.94
CA PRO A 281 3.38 -13.30 -1.68
C PRO A 281 2.30 -13.69 -0.68
N GLY A 282 1.69 -12.73 -0.01
CA GLY A 282 0.65 -12.96 0.98
C GLY A 282 0.26 -11.69 1.73
N TYR A 283 -0.58 -11.85 2.74
CA TYR A 283 -1.04 -10.78 3.63
C TYR A 283 -1.34 -11.32 5.02
N VAL A 284 -1.46 -10.45 6.01
CA VAL A 284 -1.91 -10.81 7.36
C VAL A 284 -3.35 -10.36 7.54
N ALA A 285 -4.25 -11.32 7.77
CA ALA A 285 -5.66 -11.08 8.06
C ALA A 285 -5.91 -10.93 9.58
N GLY A 286 -7.03 -10.33 9.95
CA GLY A 286 -7.53 -10.33 11.34
C GLY A 286 -7.00 -9.15 12.16
N GLN A 287 -7.32 -7.93 11.75
CA GLN A 287 -7.20 -6.73 12.60
C GLN A 287 -8.54 -6.08 12.84
#